data_4a01cfa5a26a8dcd0c79781d01773c48
#
_entry.id   4a01cfa5a26a8dcd0c79781d01773c48
#
_cell.length_a   1.000
_cell.length_b   1.000
_cell.length_c   1.000
_cell.angle_alpha   90.00
_cell.angle_beta   90.00
_cell.angle_gamma   90.00
#
_symmetry.space_group_name_H-M   'P 1'
#
loop_
_entity.id
_entity.type
_entity.pdbx_description
1 polymer ?
#
loop_
_entity_poly.entity_id
_entity_poly.type
_entity_poly.pdbx_seq_one_letter_code
_entity_poly.pdbx_strand_id
1 'polypeptide(L)'
;MGRLSTLFGPERVAVIGASESDGSVGRAITENLLASFDGEVLAVNPNAEAVLGLTCHDDLGDVDAPETVDVAVVVVPPKIAIDAIRQAGELGIENVVVITAGFGETGSDGAARERELREVAEAYDLNLVGPNSLGVMSTPTGLNATFGNEMATDGDISFMSQSGAFITAVLDWAAERDVGFKDIVSVGNKTILDEGDFVQEWGDDPDTDVILGYLEDIDDGENFIRTAREVTQDTPIVLVKSGRTDAGASAAASHTGAMAGSERAYEAGLEQAGTLRVESVQELFDYAQILAGQPLPDGEEIAIVTNAGGPGVMTTDAVG
;
A
#
# COMPACT_ATOMS: atom_id res chain seq x y z
N MET A 1 11.61 6.26 -14.83
CA MET A 1 11.38 6.14 -13.39
C MET A 1 9.95 6.60 -13.19
N GLY A 2 9.13 5.85 -12.47
CA GLY A 2 7.75 6.21 -12.18
C GLY A 2 7.66 7.41 -11.21
N ARG A 3 6.47 7.97 -11.07
CA ARG A 3 6.19 9.11 -10.17
C ARG A 3 6.48 8.78 -8.70
N LEU A 4 6.29 7.52 -8.29
CA LEU A 4 6.46 7.06 -6.91
C LEU A 4 7.78 6.31 -6.66
N SER A 5 8.72 6.36 -7.61
CA SER A 5 9.98 5.61 -7.51
C SER A 5 10.79 5.95 -6.26
N THR A 6 10.78 7.20 -5.80
CA THR A 6 11.45 7.62 -4.55
C THR A 6 10.65 7.29 -3.29
N LEU A 7 9.35 6.98 -3.40
CA LEU A 7 8.56 6.45 -2.28
C LEU A 7 9.00 5.03 -1.89
N PHE A 8 9.27 4.17 -2.89
CA PHE A 8 9.68 2.78 -2.69
C PHE A 8 11.21 2.60 -2.72
N GLY A 9 11.95 3.52 -3.35
CA GLY A 9 13.41 3.51 -3.42
C GLY A 9 14.07 4.76 -2.80
N PRO A 10 13.75 5.12 -1.55
CA PRO A 10 14.35 6.28 -0.91
C PRO A 10 15.82 6.04 -0.55
N GLU A 11 16.61 7.11 -0.46
CA GLU A 11 17.92 7.11 0.17
C GLU A 11 17.85 7.67 1.61
N ARG A 12 16.87 8.57 1.89
CA ARG A 12 16.72 9.24 3.20
C ARG A 12 15.26 9.24 3.66
N VAL A 13 15.02 8.72 4.85
CA VAL A 13 13.69 8.63 5.48
C VAL A 13 13.66 9.36 6.81
N ALA A 14 12.75 10.33 6.96
CA ALA A 14 12.52 11.03 8.22
C ALA A 14 11.30 10.46 8.95
N VAL A 15 11.45 10.10 10.24
CA VAL A 15 10.34 9.66 11.10
C VAL A 15 9.94 10.80 12.03
N ILE A 16 8.80 11.45 11.72
CA ILE A 16 8.24 12.55 12.51
C ILE A 16 7.36 11.97 13.62
N GLY A 17 7.85 12.02 14.85
CA GLY A 17 7.29 11.34 16.00
C GLY A 17 8.06 10.07 16.37
N ALA A 18 9.32 9.96 15.97
CA ALA A 18 10.23 8.91 16.44
C ALA A 18 10.25 8.86 17.98
N SER A 19 10.33 7.67 18.56
CA SER A 19 10.19 7.50 20.01
C SER A 19 10.94 6.28 20.52
N GLU A 20 11.38 6.33 21.78
CA GLU A 20 11.89 5.15 22.54
C GLU A 20 10.82 4.52 23.44
N SER A 21 9.62 5.09 23.51
CA SER A 21 8.56 4.60 24.39
C SER A 21 8.09 3.21 23.97
N ASP A 22 8.09 2.27 24.90
CA ASP A 22 7.65 0.89 24.62
C ASP A 22 6.22 0.85 24.08
N GLY A 23 6.03 0.09 22.99
CA GLY A 23 4.73 -0.09 22.32
C GLY A 23 4.24 1.13 21.56
N SER A 24 5.05 2.19 21.38
CA SER A 24 4.67 3.31 20.50
C SER A 24 4.90 2.98 19.04
N VAL A 25 4.03 3.50 18.18
CA VAL A 25 4.13 3.33 16.71
C VAL A 25 5.42 3.95 16.19
N GLY A 26 5.81 5.14 16.70
CA GLY A 26 7.06 5.79 16.30
C GLY A 26 8.30 4.96 16.61
N ARG A 27 8.30 4.21 17.74
CA ARG A 27 9.37 3.26 18.05
C ARG A 27 9.39 2.10 17.06
N ALA A 28 8.25 1.46 16.84
CA ALA A 28 8.17 0.30 15.95
C ALA A 28 8.68 0.62 14.53
N ILE A 29 8.27 1.75 13.97
CA ILE A 29 8.73 2.19 12.64
C ILE A 29 10.23 2.48 12.64
N THR A 30 10.74 3.18 13.66
CA THR A 30 12.16 3.50 13.74
C THR A 30 13.00 2.22 13.91
N GLU A 31 12.56 1.26 14.74
CA GLU A 31 13.22 -0.05 14.88
C GLU A 31 13.22 -0.83 13.58
N ASN A 32 12.11 -0.87 12.85
CA ASN A 32 11.99 -1.57 11.58
C ASN A 32 12.93 -0.98 10.52
N LEU A 33 12.95 0.35 10.39
CA LEU A 33 13.86 1.03 9.46
C LEU A 33 15.32 0.74 9.83
N LEU A 34 15.71 0.86 11.09
CA LEU A 34 17.07 0.57 11.53
C LEU A 34 17.48 -0.90 11.36
N ALA A 35 16.52 -1.82 11.32
CA ALA A 35 16.79 -3.24 11.18
C ALA A 35 17.10 -3.67 9.75
N SER A 36 16.52 -3.03 8.74
CA SER A 36 16.57 -3.52 7.35
C SER A 36 16.87 -2.47 6.29
N PHE A 37 16.60 -1.18 6.55
CA PHE A 37 16.78 -0.15 5.54
C PHE A 37 18.26 0.23 5.36
N ASP A 38 18.73 0.20 4.11
CA ASP A 38 20.13 0.49 3.76
C ASP A 38 20.44 2.00 3.69
N GLY A 39 19.40 2.87 3.68
CA GLY A 39 19.53 4.32 3.59
C GLY A 39 19.68 5.01 4.95
N GLU A 40 19.60 6.34 4.96
CA GLU A 40 19.72 7.16 6.15
C GLU A 40 18.34 7.32 6.84
N VAL A 41 18.29 7.02 8.14
CA VAL A 41 17.11 7.21 8.99
C VAL A 41 17.30 8.44 9.87
N LEU A 42 16.36 9.37 9.81
CA LEU A 42 16.36 10.63 10.55
C LEU A 42 15.23 10.63 11.59
N ALA A 43 15.57 10.88 12.84
CA ALA A 43 14.58 10.95 13.92
C ALA A 43 14.18 12.41 14.18
N VAL A 44 12.86 12.69 14.19
CA VAL A 44 12.32 14.03 14.49
C VAL A 44 11.34 13.93 15.66
N ASN A 45 11.68 14.55 16.79
CA ASN A 45 10.83 14.65 17.99
C ASN A 45 11.34 15.75 18.93
N PRO A 46 10.60 16.84 19.16
CA PRO A 46 11.04 17.95 20.01
C PRO A 46 11.18 17.58 21.52
N ASN A 47 10.77 16.37 21.90
CA ASN A 47 10.81 15.92 23.30
C ASN A 47 11.94 14.91 23.57
N ALA A 48 12.84 14.66 22.63
CA ALA A 48 13.92 13.71 22.75
C ALA A 48 15.24 14.24 22.15
N GLU A 49 16.36 14.08 22.85
CA GLU A 49 17.69 14.40 22.31
C GLU A 49 18.25 13.29 21.42
N ALA A 50 17.82 12.05 21.67
CA ALA A 50 18.18 10.87 20.90
C ALA A 50 17.05 9.85 20.91
N VAL A 51 16.93 9.04 19.85
CA VAL A 51 15.98 7.94 19.71
C VAL A 51 16.70 6.75 19.10
N LEU A 52 16.77 5.63 19.80
CA LEU A 52 17.38 4.36 19.36
C LEU A 52 18.83 4.54 18.84
N GLY A 53 19.58 5.47 19.42
CA GLY A 53 20.94 5.78 19.02
C GLY A 53 21.08 6.81 17.90
N LEU A 54 19.99 7.23 17.27
CA LEU A 54 19.97 8.35 16.33
C LEU A 54 19.95 9.68 17.07
N THR A 55 20.66 10.69 16.57
CA THR A 55 20.45 12.08 17.00
C THR A 55 19.04 12.48 16.62
N CYS A 56 18.28 13.02 17.57
CA CYS A 56 16.91 13.45 17.32
C CYS A 56 16.88 14.96 17.06
N HIS A 57 16.16 15.38 16.02
CA HIS A 57 15.96 16.78 15.67
C HIS A 57 14.63 17.27 16.27
N ASP A 58 14.59 18.52 16.72
CA ASP A 58 13.37 19.10 17.29
C ASP A 58 12.30 19.29 16.21
N ASP A 59 12.74 19.55 14.98
CA ASP A 59 11.93 19.93 13.84
C ASP A 59 12.53 19.38 12.54
N LEU A 60 11.71 19.13 11.52
CA LEU A 60 12.17 18.62 10.24
C LEU A 60 13.13 19.61 9.52
N GLY A 61 12.96 20.91 9.74
CA GLY A 61 13.84 21.94 9.22
C GLY A 61 15.21 22.03 9.90
N ASP A 62 15.40 21.37 11.05
CA ASP A 62 16.70 21.28 11.74
C ASP A 62 17.57 20.12 11.23
N VAL A 63 17.02 19.29 10.35
CA VAL A 63 17.76 18.21 9.67
C VAL A 63 18.75 18.82 8.67
N ASP A 64 19.94 18.26 8.57
CA ASP A 64 20.92 18.66 7.55
C ASP A 64 20.40 18.38 6.14
N ALA A 65 20.34 19.38 5.27
CA ALA A 65 19.80 19.30 3.90
C ALA A 65 18.41 18.66 3.84
N PRO A 66 17.40 19.26 4.51
CA PRO A 66 16.06 18.66 4.62
C PRO A 66 15.37 18.45 3.27
N GLU A 67 15.71 19.21 2.25
CA GLU A 67 15.24 19.07 0.86
C GLU A 67 15.72 17.77 0.17
N THR A 68 16.62 17.04 0.77
CA THR A 68 17.11 15.75 0.25
C THR A 68 16.47 14.56 0.96
N VAL A 69 15.50 14.79 1.83
CA VAL A 69 14.69 13.73 2.42
C VAL A 69 13.68 13.24 1.37
N ASP A 70 13.73 11.95 1.05
CA ASP A 70 12.87 11.36 0.03
C ASP A 70 11.48 11.02 0.56
N VAL A 71 11.39 10.56 1.82
CA VAL A 71 10.14 10.15 2.46
C VAL A 71 10.05 10.69 3.88
N ALA A 72 8.95 11.35 4.21
CA ALA A 72 8.57 11.71 5.58
C ALA A 72 7.47 10.78 6.11
N VAL A 73 7.76 10.03 7.18
CA VAL A 73 6.79 9.15 7.86
C VAL A 73 6.21 9.87 9.07
N VAL A 74 4.90 10.13 9.07
CA VAL A 74 4.22 10.96 10.07
C VAL A 74 3.45 10.09 11.07
N VAL A 75 3.90 10.11 12.35
CA VAL A 75 3.32 9.33 13.46
C VAL A 75 2.98 10.20 14.68
N VAL A 76 2.69 11.46 14.47
CA VAL A 76 2.29 12.41 15.51
C VAL A 76 0.76 12.57 15.55
N PRO A 77 0.16 13.09 16.65
CA PRO A 77 -1.29 13.30 16.73
C PRO A 77 -1.86 14.12 15.56
N PRO A 78 -3.13 13.89 15.13
CA PRO A 78 -3.70 14.44 13.90
C PRO A 78 -3.59 15.96 13.73
N LYS A 79 -3.66 16.72 14.84
CA LYS A 79 -3.53 18.17 14.79
C LYS A 79 -2.11 18.64 14.47
N ILE A 80 -1.11 17.87 14.92
CA ILE A 80 0.30 18.14 14.67
C ILE A 80 0.70 17.63 13.29
N ALA A 81 0.07 16.52 12.85
CA ALA A 81 0.36 15.89 11.57
C ALA A 81 0.19 16.85 10.38
N ILE A 82 -0.89 17.65 10.37
CA ILE A 82 -1.14 18.62 9.28
C ILE A 82 -0.04 19.66 9.19
N ASP A 83 0.44 20.17 10.33
CA ASP A 83 1.53 21.16 10.36
C ASP A 83 2.85 20.54 9.90
N ALA A 84 3.13 19.27 10.33
CA ALA A 84 4.32 18.53 9.90
C ALA A 84 4.32 18.24 8.39
N ILE A 85 3.15 17.89 7.82
CA ILE A 85 2.99 17.65 6.38
C ILE A 85 3.15 18.95 5.59
N ARG A 86 2.60 20.06 6.09
CA ARG A 86 2.82 21.40 5.50
C ARG A 86 4.30 21.74 5.48
N GLN A 87 5.03 21.50 6.57
CA GLN A 87 6.46 21.72 6.64
C GLN A 87 7.23 20.85 5.66
N ALA A 88 6.88 19.56 5.53
CA ALA A 88 7.49 18.69 4.54
C ALA A 88 7.35 19.28 3.13
N GLY A 89 6.16 19.75 2.75
CA GLY A 89 5.92 20.42 1.48
C GLY A 89 6.72 21.72 1.31
N GLU A 90 6.81 22.55 2.35
CA GLU A 90 7.62 23.79 2.35
C GLU A 90 9.12 23.51 2.15
N LEU A 91 9.60 22.37 2.60
CA LEU A 91 10.98 21.92 2.45
C LEU A 91 11.25 21.18 1.13
N GLY A 92 10.22 20.91 0.32
CA GLY A 92 10.35 20.23 -0.96
C GLY A 92 10.38 18.70 -0.87
N ILE A 93 9.94 18.11 0.25
CA ILE A 93 9.81 16.68 0.42
C ILE A 93 8.53 16.23 -0.27
N GLU A 94 8.64 15.42 -1.30
CA GLU A 94 7.51 15.05 -2.16
C GLU A 94 6.67 13.90 -1.61
N ASN A 95 7.30 12.90 -0.94
CA ASN A 95 6.59 11.72 -0.48
C ASN A 95 6.32 11.76 1.03
N VAL A 96 5.07 11.57 1.40
CA VAL A 96 4.64 11.60 2.80
C VAL A 96 3.78 10.37 3.11
N VAL A 97 4.17 9.59 4.12
CA VAL A 97 3.42 8.43 4.60
C VAL A 97 2.78 8.78 5.94
N VAL A 98 1.45 8.88 5.98
CA VAL A 98 0.70 9.29 7.17
C VAL A 98 0.11 8.07 7.87
N ILE A 99 0.80 7.62 8.90
CA ILE A 99 0.37 6.48 9.73
C ILE A 99 -0.80 6.89 10.64
N THR A 100 -0.77 8.12 11.09
CA THR A 100 -1.72 8.70 12.03
C THR A 100 -3.17 8.51 11.59
N ALA A 101 -4.00 7.94 12.47
CA ALA A 101 -5.44 7.88 12.39
C ALA A 101 -6.09 9.12 13.04
N GLY A 102 -7.41 9.28 12.92
CA GLY A 102 -8.18 10.38 13.49
C GLY A 102 -8.64 11.40 12.45
N PHE A 103 -8.77 10.96 11.21
CA PHE A 103 -9.24 11.69 10.04
C PHE A 103 -10.66 11.24 9.63
N GLY A 104 -10.95 11.08 8.37
CA GLY A 104 -12.31 10.81 7.84
C GLY A 104 -13.02 9.62 8.48
N GLU A 105 -12.28 8.59 8.88
CA GLU A 105 -12.79 7.39 9.55
C GLU A 105 -13.41 7.67 10.94
N THR A 106 -13.15 8.84 11.53
CA THR A 106 -13.67 9.21 12.87
C THR A 106 -14.89 10.12 12.85
N GLY A 107 -15.52 10.31 11.68
CA GLY A 107 -16.73 11.12 11.53
C GLY A 107 -16.49 12.59 11.16
N SER A 108 -17.44 13.46 11.42
CA SER A 108 -17.48 14.84 10.88
C SER A 108 -16.23 15.69 11.18
N ASP A 109 -15.73 15.61 12.42
CA ASP A 109 -14.55 16.38 12.82
C ASP A 109 -13.28 15.83 12.18
N GLY A 110 -13.21 14.51 12.01
CA GLY A 110 -12.15 13.85 11.27
C GLY A 110 -12.17 14.19 9.78
N ALA A 111 -13.35 14.17 9.17
CA ALA A 111 -13.53 14.55 7.79
C ALA A 111 -13.16 16.04 7.53
N ALA A 112 -13.35 16.92 8.51
CA ALA A 112 -12.89 18.31 8.40
C ALA A 112 -11.36 18.39 8.39
N ARG A 113 -10.68 17.62 9.25
CA ARG A 113 -9.20 17.51 9.27
C ARG A 113 -8.66 16.91 7.97
N GLU A 114 -9.32 15.91 7.42
CA GLU A 114 -8.89 15.28 6.18
C GLU A 114 -9.02 16.22 4.98
N ARG A 115 -10.06 17.08 4.93
CA ARG A 115 -10.13 18.12 3.92
C ARG A 115 -8.99 19.14 4.04
N GLU A 116 -8.65 19.56 5.26
CA GLU A 116 -7.49 20.44 5.49
C GLU A 116 -6.18 19.76 5.07
N LEU A 117 -6.01 18.46 5.39
CA LEU A 117 -4.88 17.67 4.95
C LEU A 117 -4.78 17.62 3.42
N ARG A 118 -5.90 17.37 2.73
CA ARG A 118 -5.97 17.37 1.26
C ARG A 118 -5.56 18.72 0.68
N GLU A 119 -6.09 19.81 1.20
CA GLU A 119 -5.74 21.17 0.76
C GLU A 119 -4.23 21.46 0.90
N VAL A 120 -3.61 20.98 1.98
CA VAL A 120 -2.16 21.10 2.19
C VAL A 120 -1.40 20.25 1.18
N ALA A 121 -1.77 19.00 1.02
CA ALA A 121 -1.08 18.07 0.12
C ALA A 121 -1.18 18.54 -1.35
N GLU A 122 -2.35 18.99 -1.78
CA GLU A 122 -2.55 19.57 -3.13
C GLU A 122 -1.75 20.88 -3.34
N ALA A 123 -1.64 21.72 -2.32
CA ALA A 123 -0.90 23.00 -2.42
C ALA A 123 0.60 22.81 -2.69
N TYR A 124 1.16 21.68 -2.24
CA TYR A 124 2.58 21.36 -2.40
C TYR A 124 2.84 20.17 -3.36
N ASP A 125 1.81 19.68 -4.04
CA ASP A 125 1.88 18.54 -4.98
C ASP A 125 2.50 17.29 -4.33
N LEU A 126 2.07 16.95 -3.11
CA LEU A 126 2.61 15.83 -2.34
C LEU A 126 2.06 14.49 -2.80
N ASN A 127 2.92 13.50 -2.91
CA ASN A 127 2.56 12.09 -2.95
C ASN A 127 2.25 11.62 -1.52
N LEU A 128 0.98 11.62 -1.12
CA LEU A 128 0.58 11.31 0.24
C LEU A 128 -0.13 9.96 0.31
N VAL A 129 0.48 9.01 1.06
CA VAL A 129 -0.10 7.71 1.43
C VAL A 129 -0.87 7.84 2.73
N GLY A 130 -2.08 7.31 2.78
CA GLY A 130 -2.94 7.40 3.97
C GLY A 130 -3.87 8.61 3.96
N PRO A 131 -4.20 9.19 5.11
CA PRO A 131 -3.84 8.83 6.50
C PRO A 131 -4.46 7.50 6.94
N ASN A 132 -4.27 7.13 8.24
CA ASN A 132 -4.77 5.88 8.78
C ASN A 132 -4.17 4.65 8.05
N SER A 133 -2.88 4.71 7.76
CA SER A 133 -2.11 3.70 7.04
C SER A 133 -1.29 2.83 7.98
N LEU A 134 -1.02 1.58 7.62
CA LEU A 134 0.03 0.77 8.26
C LEU A 134 1.42 1.27 7.85
N GLY A 135 1.56 1.83 6.65
CA GLY A 135 2.81 2.28 6.05
C GLY A 135 3.13 1.61 4.71
N VAL A 136 4.39 1.67 4.34
CA VAL A 136 4.94 1.11 3.09
C VAL A 136 6.14 0.23 3.37
N MET A 137 6.34 -0.80 2.53
CA MET A 137 7.54 -1.65 2.49
C MET A 137 8.06 -1.74 1.06
N SER A 138 9.37 -1.87 0.92
CA SER A 138 10.04 -2.23 -0.33
C SER A 138 11.22 -3.14 -0.03
N THR A 139 11.19 -4.39 -0.50
CA THR A 139 12.23 -5.38 -0.19
C THR A 139 13.54 -5.08 -0.90
N PRO A 140 13.56 -4.56 -2.15
CA PRO A 140 14.80 -4.22 -2.83
C PRO A 140 15.69 -3.21 -2.09
N THR A 141 15.08 -2.32 -1.29
CA THR A 141 15.80 -1.29 -0.52
C THR A 141 15.84 -1.57 0.98
N GLY A 142 15.24 -2.67 1.42
CA GLY A 142 15.06 -2.98 2.84
C GLY A 142 14.14 -1.99 3.57
N LEU A 143 13.38 -1.17 2.84
CA LEU A 143 12.46 -0.19 3.42
C LEU A 143 11.31 -0.89 4.16
N ASN A 144 11.26 -0.75 5.47
CA ASN A 144 10.11 -1.12 6.28
C ASN A 144 9.63 0.10 7.09
N ALA A 145 8.90 0.99 6.44
CA ALA A 145 8.28 2.16 7.04
C ALA A 145 6.86 1.83 7.55
N THR A 146 6.70 0.67 8.19
CA THR A 146 5.45 0.22 8.82
C THR A 146 5.64 -0.02 10.32
N PHE A 147 4.53 -0.12 11.05
CA PHE A 147 4.55 -0.61 12.42
C PHE A 147 4.20 -2.10 12.53
N GLY A 148 4.25 -2.84 11.42
CA GLY A 148 4.19 -4.31 11.40
C GLY A 148 5.45 -4.93 11.99
N ASN A 149 5.37 -6.21 12.40
CA ASN A 149 6.46 -6.84 13.15
C ASN A 149 7.62 -7.34 12.29
N GLU A 150 7.38 -7.64 11.01
CA GLU A 150 8.35 -8.31 10.17
C GLU A 150 8.43 -7.68 8.78
N MET A 151 9.62 -7.75 8.17
CA MET A 151 9.84 -7.42 6.76
C MET A 151 9.31 -8.54 5.89
N ALA A 152 8.72 -8.19 4.75
CA ALA A 152 8.31 -9.18 3.75
C ALA A 152 9.50 -9.97 3.22
N THR A 153 9.27 -11.22 2.78
CA THR A 153 10.23 -11.96 1.97
C THR A 153 10.37 -11.30 0.60
N ASP A 154 11.59 -11.22 0.08
CA ASP A 154 11.89 -10.65 -1.24
C ASP A 154 11.22 -11.46 -2.37
N GLY A 155 10.66 -10.76 -3.36
CA GLY A 155 9.97 -11.36 -4.51
C GLY A 155 9.44 -10.32 -5.50
N ASP A 156 8.59 -10.77 -6.43
CA ASP A 156 8.17 -10.01 -7.61
C ASP A 156 6.69 -9.59 -7.55
N ILE A 157 6.06 -9.69 -6.37
CA ILE A 157 4.66 -9.35 -6.14
C ILE A 157 4.55 -7.96 -5.51
N SER A 158 3.81 -7.04 -6.13
CA SER A 158 3.45 -5.78 -5.51
C SER A 158 2.03 -5.84 -4.94
N PHE A 159 1.84 -5.41 -3.68
CA PHE A 159 0.59 -5.59 -2.95
C PHE A 159 0.08 -4.31 -2.31
N MET A 160 -1.18 -3.96 -2.58
CA MET A 160 -1.88 -2.88 -1.90
C MET A 160 -3.04 -3.38 -1.07
N SER A 161 -3.29 -2.73 0.08
CA SER A 161 -4.44 -3.04 0.92
C SER A 161 -5.03 -1.81 1.59
N GLN A 162 -6.35 -1.69 1.60
CA GLN A 162 -7.07 -0.71 2.41
C GLN A 162 -7.11 -1.10 3.91
N SER A 163 -6.78 -2.37 4.24
CA SER A 163 -6.73 -2.86 5.61
C SER A 163 -5.30 -3.15 6.05
N GLY A 164 -4.78 -2.34 6.99
CA GLY A 164 -3.45 -2.58 7.58
C GLY A 164 -3.37 -3.91 8.34
N ALA A 165 -4.41 -4.29 9.08
CA ALA A 165 -4.49 -5.58 9.77
C ALA A 165 -4.47 -6.76 8.78
N PHE A 166 -5.03 -6.57 7.60
CA PHE A 166 -5.00 -7.59 6.54
C PHE A 166 -3.57 -7.80 6.02
N ILE A 167 -2.79 -6.72 5.83
CA ILE A 167 -1.36 -6.84 5.43
C ILE A 167 -0.60 -7.70 6.44
N THR A 168 -0.76 -7.47 7.75
CA THR A 168 -0.07 -8.26 8.77
C THR A 168 -0.41 -9.75 8.65
N ALA A 169 -1.69 -10.09 8.49
CA ALA A 169 -2.12 -11.48 8.30
C ALA A 169 -1.60 -12.10 6.99
N VAL A 170 -1.48 -11.29 5.93
CA VAL A 170 -0.90 -11.68 4.64
C VAL A 170 0.57 -12.00 4.77
N LEU A 171 1.34 -11.16 5.47
CA LEU A 171 2.77 -11.37 5.69
C LEU A 171 3.05 -12.66 6.46
N ASP A 172 2.30 -12.91 7.55
CA ASP A 172 2.40 -14.15 8.32
C ASP A 172 2.13 -15.39 7.45
N TRP A 173 1.07 -15.31 6.64
CA TRP A 173 0.67 -16.40 5.75
C TRP A 173 1.70 -16.63 4.63
N ALA A 174 2.24 -15.57 4.05
CA ALA A 174 3.20 -15.61 2.95
C ALA A 174 4.55 -16.19 3.39
N ALA A 175 5.01 -15.82 4.58
CA ALA A 175 6.26 -16.34 5.16
C ALA A 175 6.23 -17.86 5.35
N GLU A 176 5.05 -18.45 5.69
CA GLU A 176 4.89 -19.91 5.81
C GLU A 176 4.95 -20.65 4.45
N ARG A 177 4.82 -19.93 3.33
CA ARG A 177 4.65 -20.50 1.97
C ARG A 177 5.70 -20.04 0.96
N ASP A 178 6.74 -19.35 1.45
CA ASP A 178 7.81 -18.79 0.61
C ASP A 178 7.27 -17.88 -0.51
N VAL A 179 6.20 -17.10 -0.22
CA VAL A 179 5.68 -16.07 -1.12
C VAL A 179 6.38 -14.77 -0.81
N GLY A 180 7.08 -14.23 -1.82
CA GLY A 180 7.82 -12.98 -1.70
C GLY A 180 7.05 -11.79 -2.27
N PHE A 181 7.34 -10.60 -1.72
CA PHE A 181 6.80 -9.32 -2.20
C PHE A 181 7.94 -8.39 -2.57
N LYS A 182 7.72 -7.57 -3.58
CA LYS A 182 8.57 -6.45 -3.92
C LYS A 182 8.19 -5.23 -3.10
N ASP A 183 6.98 -4.74 -3.33
CA ASP A 183 6.45 -3.56 -2.65
C ASP A 183 5.13 -3.88 -1.96
N ILE A 184 4.91 -3.24 -0.81
CA ILE A 184 3.65 -3.34 -0.08
C ILE A 184 3.22 -1.94 0.36
N VAL A 185 1.96 -1.61 0.15
CA VAL A 185 1.38 -0.35 0.62
C VAL A 185 0.06 -0.56 1.35
N SER A 186 -0.08 0.08 2.51
CA SER A 186 -1.37 0.29 3.14
C SER A 186 -1.92 1.64 2.69
N VAL A 187 -2.93 1.63 1.83
CA VAL A 187 -3.42 2.88 1.22
C VAL A 187 -4.21 3.77 2.19
N GLY A 188 -4.70 3.20 3.31
CA GLY A 188 -5.45 3.95 4.33
C GLY A 188 -6.71 4.62 3.78
N ASN A 189 -6.92 5.90 4.13
CA ASN A 189 -8.09 6.68 3.69
C ASN A 189 -8.00 7.20 2.24
N LYS A 190 -6.88 7.02 1.55
CA LYS A 190 -6.70 7.43 0.15
C LYS A 190 -6.97 8.93 -0.09
N THR A 191 -6.43 9.79 0.77
CA THR A 191 -6.71 11.24 0.65
C THR A 191 -6.14 11.84 -0.63
N ILE A 192 -4.95 11.41 -1.08
CA ILE A 192 -4.29 11.84 -2.32
C ILE A 192 -4.01 10.65 -3.23
N LEU A 193 -3.08 9.74 -2.83
CA LEU A 193 -2.78 8.56 -3.61
C LEU A 193 -3.86 7.51 -3.42
N ASP A 194 -4.36 6.98 -4.52
CA ASP A 194 -5.36 5.91 -4.55
C ASP A 194 -4.81 4.64 -5.21
N GLU A 195 -5.65 3.63 -5.36
CA GLU A 195 -5.32 2.36 -6.00
C GLU A 195 -4.86 2.50 -7.45
N GLY A 196 -5.34 3.49 -8.18
CA GLY A 196 -4.98 3.75 -9.56
C GLY A 196 -3.53 4.23 -9.69
N ASP A 197 -3.05 5.08 -8.76
CA ASP A 197 -1.67 5.55 -8.73
C ASP A 197 -0.67 4.40 -8.53
N PHE A 198 -0.97 3.46 -7.62
CA PHE A 198 -0.12 2.29 -7.37
C PHE A 198 -0.16 1.29 -8.51
N VAL A 199 -1.32 1.06 -9.13
CA VAL A 199 -1.44 0.22 -10.32
C VAL A 199 -0.59 0.80 -11.46
N GLN A 200 -0.60 2.13 -11.66
CA GLN A 200 0.22 2.76 -12.69
C GLN A 200 1.72 2.61 -12.39
N GLU A 201 2.15 2.89 -11.15
CA GLU A 201 3.56 2.82 -10.76
C GLU A 201 4.12 1.41 -10.94
N TRP A 202 3.41 0.40 -10.46
CA TRP A 202 3.85 -1.00 -10.55
C TRP A 202 3.66 -1.60 -11.95
N GLY A 203 2.71 -1.09 -12.74
CA GLY A 203 2.56 -1.49 -14.14
C GLY A 203 3.69 -1.00 -15.04
N ASP A 204 4.33 0.12 -14.68
CA ASP A 204 5.50 0.65 -15.37
C ASP A 204 6.83 0.04 -14.86
N ASP A 205 6.77 -0.80 -13.83
CA ASP A 205 7.94 -1.38 -13.17
C ASP A 205 8.22 -2.81 -13.68
N PRO A 206 9.36 -3.01 -14.38
CA PRO A 206 9.68 -4.31 -14.99
C PRO A 206 10.00 -5.42 -13.97
N ASP A 207 10.18 -5.07 -12.68
CA ASP A 207 10.45 -6.02 -11.61
C ASP A 207 9.18 -6.38 -10.81
N THR A 208 7.99 -5.98 -11.28
CA THR A 208 6.69 -6.39 -10.74
C THR A 208 6.02 -7.37 -11.70
N ASP A 209 5.95 -8.64 -11.35
CA ASP A 209 5.33 -9.69 -12.16
C ASP A 209 3.81 -9.76 -12.01
N VAL A 210 3.28 -9.39 -10.82
CA VAL A 210 1.85 -9.39 -10.54
C VAL A 210 1.50 -8.35 -9.48
N ILE A 211 0.36 -7.67 -9.67
CA ILE A 211 -0.19 -6.71 -8.72
C ILE A 211 -1.36 -7.36 -7.98
N LEU A 212 -1.30 -7.36 -6.65
CA LEU A 212 -2.38 -7.81 -5.78
C LEU A 212 -3.06 -6.64 -5.07
N GLY A 213 -4.36 -6.75 -4.86
CA GLY A 213 -5.10 -5.77 -4.10
C GLY A 213 -6.19 -6.34 -3.21
N TYR A 214 -6.29 -5.79 -1.98
CA TYR A 214 -7.46 -5.93 -1.14
C TYR A 214 -8.14 -4.56 -1.03
N LEU A 215 -9.31 -4.42 -1.65
CA LEU A 215 -10.02 -3.14 -1.77
C LEU A 215 -11.43 -3.24 -1.16
N GLU A 216 -11.80 -2.23 -0.40
CA GLU A 216 -13.15 -2.07 0.19
C GLU A 216 -14.02 -1.17 -0.71
N ASP A 217 -13.40 -0.19 -1.38
CA ASP A 217 -14.00 0.67 -2.40
C ASP A 217 -12.96 1.06 -3.47
N ILE A 218 -13.43 1.71 -4.52
CA ILE A 218 -12.61 2.34 -5.57
C ILE A 218 -13.17 3.76 -5.74
N ASP A 219 -12.34 4.77 -5.46
CA ASP A 219 -12.78 6.16 -5.41
C ASP A 219 -13.01 6.74 -6.80
N ASP A 220 -12.03 6.65 -7.69
CA ASP A 220 -12.15 7.05 -9.10
C ASP A 220 -12.21 5.82 -10.01
N GLY A 221 -13.39 5.21 -10.11
CA GLY A 221 -13.61 4.01 -10.92
C GLY A 221 -13.31 4.21 -12.40
N GLU A 222 -13.49 5.41 -12.97
CA GLU A 222 -13.18 5.68 -14.38
C GLU A 222 -11.67 5.71 -14.61
N ASN A 223 -10.94 6.40 -13.75
CA ASN A 223 -9.49 6.43 -13.80
C ASN A 223 -8.88 5.04 -13.57
N PHE A 224 -9.38 4.32 -12.55
CA PHE A 224 -8.94 2.96 -12.23
C PHE A 224 -9.12 2.01 -13.42
N ILE A 225 -10.31 1.95 -14.03
CA ILE A 225 -10.59 1.09 -15.18
C ILE A 225 -9.66 1.42 -16.36
N ARG A 226 -9.44 2.70 -16.64
CA ARG A 226 -8.56 3.13 -17.71
C ARG A 226 -7.12 2.67 -17.47
N THR A 227 -6.58 2.96 -16.28
CA THR A 227 -5.21 2.62 -15.90
C THR A 227 -5.00 1.11 -15.83
N ALA A 228 -5.88 0.39 -15.12
CA ALA A 228 -5.78 -1.05 -15.00
C ALA A 228 -5.87 -1.76 -16.36
N ARG A 229 -6.69 -1.27 -17.29
CA ARG A 229 -6.80 -1.83 -18.64
C ARG A 229 -5.51 -1.68 -19.46
N GLU A 230 -4.74 -0.64 -19.23
CA GLU A 230 -3.43 -0.45 -19.86
C GLU A 230 -2.41 -1.41 -19.24
N VAL A 231 -2.38 -1.48 -17.91
CA VAL A 231 -1.42 -2.31 -17.17
C VAL A 231 -1.67 -3.81 -17.35
N THR A 232 -2.93 -4.26 -17.37
CA THR A 232 -3.26 -5.70 -17.53
C THR A 232 -2.88 -6.30 -18.87
N GLN A 233 -2.39 -5.51 -19.82
CA GLN A 233 -1.84 -6.03 -21.07
C GLN A 233 -0.50 -6.75 -20.87
N ASP A 234 0.27 -6.33 -19.86
CA ASP A 234 1.61 -6.84 -19.58
C ASP A 234 1.74 -7.38 -18.14
N THR A 235 1.10 -6.75 -17.16
CA THR A 235 1.19 -7.12 -15.74
C THR A 235 -0.19 -7.49 -15.19
N PRO A 236 -0.43 -8.76 -14.80
CA PRO A 236 -1.70 -9.20 -14.23
C PRO A 236 -2.05 -8.47 -12.93
N ILE A 237 -3.33 -8.15 -12.75
CA ILE A 237 -3.87 -7.56 -11.53
C ILE A 237 -4.90 -8.51 -10.92
N VAL A 238 -4.69 -8.94 -9.69
CA VAL A 238 -5.61 -9.83 -8.95
C VAL A 238 -6.18 -9.11 -7.74
N LEU A 239 -7.49 -9.03 -7.63
CA LEU A 239 -8.17 -8.23 -6.62
C LEU A 239 -9.17 -9.04 -5.80
N VAL A 240 -9.08 -8.89 -4.48
CA VAL A 240 -10.20 -9.17 -3.56
C VAL A 240 -10.94 -7.86 -3.33
N LYS A 241 -12.19 -7.76 -3.80
CA LYS A 241 -13.08 -6.64 -3.50
C LYS A 241 -14.06 -7.07 -2.40
N SER A 242 -13.94 -6.49 -1.23
CA SER A 242 -14.84 -6.75 -0.11
C SER A 242 -16.18 -6.03 -0.26
N GLY A 243 -17.17 -6.34 0.60
CA GLY A 243 -18.49 -5.68 0.57
C GLY A 243 -19.43 -6.17 -0.52
N ARG A 244 -19.34 -7.42 -0.98
CA ARG A 244 -20.15 -8.01 -2.06
C ARG A 244 -21.63 -8.20 -1.72
N THR A 245 -21.95 -8.47 -0.46
CA THR A 245 -23.34 -8.63 0.01
C THR A 245 -23.84 -7.34 0.63
N ASP A 246 -25.17 -7.14 0.72
CA ASP A 246 -25.76 -5.98 1.38
C ASP A 246 -25.25 -5.82 2.83
N ALA A 247 -25.05 -6.93 3.53
CA ALA A 247 -24.49 -6.93 4.89
C ALA A 247 -23.00 -6.55 4.89
N GLY A 248 -22.21 -7.11 3.95
CA GLY A 248 -20.81 -6.77 3.75
C GLY A 248 -20.59 -5.33 3.31
N ALA A 249 -21.41 -4.83 2.38
CA ALA A 249 -21.40 -3.45 1.93
C ALA A 249 -21.71 -2.47 3.08
N SER A 250 -22.69 -2.80 3.93
CA SER A 250 -23.01 -2.02 5.13
C SER A 250 -21.87 -2.04 6.17
N ALA A 251 -21.19 -3.17 6.31
CA ALA A 251 -20.02 -3.27 7.19
C ALA A 251 -18.84 -2.45 6.66
N ALA A 252 -18.52 -2.54 5.38
CA ALA A 252 -17.47 -1.75 4.71
C ALA A 252 -17.77 -0.25 4.82
N ALA A 253 -18.97 0.19 4.49
CA ALA A 253 -19.40 1.58 4.62
C ALA A 253 -19.30 2.12 6.06
N SER A 254 -19.53 1.27 7.06
CA SER A 254 -19.35 1.63 8.48
C SER A 254 -17.90 1.74 8.88
N HIS A 255 -16.99 1.02 8.20
CA HIS A 255 -15.57 0.99 8.47
C HIS A 255 -14.83 2.14 7.77
N THR A 256 -15.10 2.37 6.50
CA THR A 256 -14.42 3.38 5.66
C THR A 256 -15.15 4.73 5.63
N GLY A 257 -16.43 4.77 5.97
CA GLY A 257 -17.28 5.96 5.78
C GLY A 257 -17.71 6.20 4.33
N ALA A 258 -17.28 5.36 3.39
CA ALA A 258 -17.59 5.45 1.97
C ALA A 258 -19.00 4.92 1.65
N MET A 259 -19.65 5.48 0.62
CA MET A 259 -20.89 4.93 0.07
C MET A 259 -20.60 3.72 -0.80
N ALA A 260 -21.16 2.56 -0.48
CA ALA A 260 -21.02 1.36 -1.27
C ALA A 260 -21.60 1.55 -2.68
N GLY A 261 -20.77 1.34 -3.70
CA GLY A 261 -21.22 1.21 -5.08
C GLY A 261 -22.03 -0.07 -5.29
N SER A 262 -22.76 -0.19 -6.42
CA SER A 262 -23.47 -1.43 -6.71
C SER A 262 -22.47 -2.53 -7.07
N GLU A 263 -22.65 -3.74 -6.52
CA GLU A 263 -21.81 -4.91 -6.81
C GLU A 263 -21.67 -5.18 -8.32
N ARG A 264 -22.77 -5.03 -9.07
CA ARG A 264 -22.78 -5.17 -10.53
C ARG A 264 -21.91 -4.14 -11.24
N ALA A 265 -21.80 -2.91 -10.71
CA ALA A 265 -20.95 -1.89 -11.31
C ALA A 265 -19.48 -2.23 -11.07
N TYR A 266 -19.12 -2.73 -9.88
CA TYR A 266 -17.78 -3.21 -9.60
C TYR A 266 -17.41 -4.40 -10.48
N GLU A 267 -18.28 -5.42 -10.58
CA GLU A 267 -18.06 -6.60 -11.42
C GLU A 267 -17.80 -6.21 -12.87
N ALA A 268 -18.68 -5.39 -13.47
CA ALA A 268 -18.53 -4.93 -14.84
C ALA A 268 -17.29 -4.05 -15.05
N GLY A 269 -16.97 -3.19 -14.08
CA GLY A 269 -15.80 -2.31 -14.15
C GLY A 269 -14.48 -3.09 -14.07
N LEU A 270 -14.37 -4.03 -13.14
CA LEU A 270 -13.20 -4.89 -12.98
C LEU A 270 -12.99 -5.83 -14.19
N GLU A 271 -14.08 -6.40 -14.73
CA GLU A 271 -14.04 -7.18 -15.97
C GLU A 271 -13.58 -6.31 -17.15
N GLN A 272 -14.11 -5.10 -17.28
CA GLN A 272 -13.69 -4.15 -18.33
C GLN A 272 -12.23 -3.73 -18.19
N ALA A 273 -11.72 -3.65 -16.97
CA ALA A 273 -10.32 -3.35 -16.64
C ALA A 273 -9.38 -4.53 -16.96
N GLY A 274 -9.90 -5.73 -17.23
CA GLY A 274 -9.10 -6.94 -17.42
C GLY A 274 -8.51 -7.51 -16.12
N THR A 275 -9.01 -7.07 -14.96
CA THR A 275 -8.52 -7.54 -13.67
C THR A 275 -9.14 -8.89 -13.29
N LEU A 276 -8.34 -9.74 -12.64
CA LEU A 276 -8.80 -11.02 -12.10
C LEU A 276 -9.39 -10.78 -10.73
N ARG A 277 -10.72 -10.93 -10.62
CA ARG A 277 -11.41 -10.81 -9.35
C ARG A 277 -11.53 -12.18 -8.69
N VAL A 278 -11.08 -12.28 -7.44
CA VAL A 278 -11.13 -13.49 -6.62
C VAL A 278 -12.01 -13.29 -5.39
N GLU A 279 -12.50 -14.42 -4.82
CA GLU A 279 -13.47 -14.38 -3.72
C GLU A 279 -12.85 -14.58 -2.34
N SER A 280 -11.63 -15.10 -2.30
CA SER A 280 -10.96 -15.43 -1.06
C SER A 280 -9.47 -15.06 -1.10
N VAL A 281 -8.90 -14.93 0.10
CA VAL A 281 -7.45 -14.71 0.29
C VAL A 281 -6.65 -15.90 -0.26
N GLN A 282 -7.17 -17.12 -0.13
CA GLN A 282 -6.52 -18.32 -0.66
C GLN A 282 -6.40 -18.23 -2.19
N GLU A 283 -7.49 -17.88 -2.89
CA GLU A 283 -7.47 -17.68 -4.34
C GLU A 283 -6.52 -16.55 -4.75
N LEU A 284 -6.49 -15.42 -3.99
CA LEU A 284 -5.58 -14.32 -4.27
C LEU A 284 -4.13 -14.80 -4.37
N PHE A 285 -3.72 -15.64 -3.43
CA PHE A 285 -2.35 -16.15 -3.40
C PHE A 285 -2.11 -17.33 -4.32
N ASP A 286 -3.10 -18.19 -4.56
CA ASP A 286 -2.99 -19.25 -5.56
C ASP A 286 -2.76 -18.65 -6.96
N TYR A 287 -3.48 -17.57 -7.30
CA TYR A 287 -3.26 -16.83 -8.54
C TYR A 287 -1.90 -16.13 -8.55
N ALA A 288 -1.52 -15.47 -7.44
CA ALA A 288 -0.24 -14.81 -7.34
C ALA A 288 0.95 -15.75 -7.60
N GLN A 289 0.96 -16.92 -6.95
CA GLN A 289 2.02 -17.92 -7.13
C GLN A 289 2.08 -18.46 -8.57
N ILE A 290 0.93 -18.62 -9.23
CA ILE A 290 0.90 -19.08 -10.62
C ILE A 290 1.40 -17.98 -11.55
N LEU A 291 0.95 -16.73 -11.37
CA LEU A 291 1.23 -15.63 -12.28
C LEU A 291 2.66 -15.11 -12.15
N ALA A 292 3.21 -15.02 -10.93
CA ALA A 292 4.59 -14.62 -10.69
C ALA A 292 5.59 -15.78 -10.91
N GLY A 293 5.18 -17.03 -10.73
CA GLY A 293 6.08 -18.18 -10.78
C GLY A 293 6.38 -18.75 -12.16
N GLN A 294 5.75 -18.25 -13.23
CA GLN A 294 5.91 -18.80 -14.59
C GLN A 294 5.51 -17.77 -15.66
N PRO A 295 6.06 -17.91 -16.90
CA PRO A 295 5.69 -17.03 -18.01
C PRO A 295 4.18 -17.07 -18.26
N LEU A 296 3.61 -15.90 -18.55
CA LEU A 296 2.22 -15.80 -18.97
C LEU A 296 2.01 -16.53 -20.32
N PRO A 297 0.86 -17.20 -20.54
CA PRO A 297 0.59 -17.89 -21.78
C PRO A 297 0.36 -16.91 -22.93
N ASP A 298 0.90 -17.22 -24.11
CA ASP A 298 0.72 -16.43 -25.33
C ASP A 298 -0.64 -16.66 -26.04
N GLY A 299 -1.50 -17.53 -25.50
CA GLY A 299 -2.79 -17.87 -26.13
C GLY A 299 -3.72 -18.67 -25.21
N GLU A 300 -4.91 -18.99 -25.74
CA GLU A 300 -6.01 -19.62 -25.02
C GLU A 300 -5.96 -21.17 -25.05
N GLU A 301 -4.97 -21.78 -25.72
CA GLU A 301 -4.89 -23.22 -25.90
C GLU A 301 -4.24 -23.89 -24.68
N ILE A 302 -4.93 -24.86 -24.06
CA ILE A 302 -4.47 -25.61 -22.89
C ILE A 302 -4.28 -27.08 -23.23
N ALA A 303 -3.12 -27.65 -22.89
CA ALA A 303 -2.86 -29.08 -22.97
C ALA A 303 -2.99 -29.74 -21.59
N ILE A 304 -3.90 -30.70 -21.47
CA ILE A 304 -4.09 -31.50 -20.23
C ILE A 304 -3.29 -32.78 -20.35
N VAL A 305 -2.27 -32.96 -19.50
CA VAL A 305 -1.46 -34.15 -19.40
C VAL A 305 -1.78 -34.86 -18.07
N THR A 306 -2.39 -36.02 -18.13
CA THR A 306 -2.80 -36.79 -16.94
C THR A 306 -2.62 -38.29 -17.14
N ASN A 307 -2.35 -39.03 -16.06
CA ASN A 307 -2.32 -40.48 -16.05
C ASN A 307 -3.64 -41.09 -15.55
N ALA A 308 -4.66 -40.26 -15.25
CA ALA A 308 -5.96 -40.72 -14.73
C ALA A 308 -7.11 -40.01 -15.45
N GLY A 309 -8.11 -40.81 -15.94
CA GLY A 309 -9.22 -40.28 -16.73
C GLY A 309 -10.13 -39.31 -15.95
N GLY A 310 -10.44 -39.60 -14.68
CA GLY A 310 -11.31 -38.75 -13.85
C GLY A 310 -10.79 -37.32 -13.66
N PRO A 311 -9.56 -37.13 -13.19
CA PRO A 311 -8.95 -35.81 -13.10
C PRO A 311 -8.92 -35.07 -14.45
N GLY A 312 -8.62 -35.77 -15.55
CA GLY A 312 -8.62 -35.18 -16.89
C GLY A 312 -9.99 -34.62 -17.30
N VAL A 313 -11.07 -35.35 -17.04
CA VAL A 313 -12.45 -34.88 -17.30
C VAL A 313 -12.77 -33.66 -16.44
N MET A 314 -12.47 -33.70 -15.14
CA MET A 314 -12.73 -32.57 -14.25
C MET A 314 -11.96 -31.28 -14.68
N THR A 315 -10.71 -31.45 -15.12
CA THR A 315 -9.92 -30.30 -15.63
C THR A 315 -10.52 -29.77 -16.92
N THR A 316 -10.98 -30.67 -17.84
CA THR A 316 -11.65 -30.24 -19.07
C THR A 316 -12.92 -29.45 -18.79
N ASP A 317 -13.73 -29.89 -17.80
CA ASP A 317 -14.95 -29.19 -17.39
C ASP A 317 -14.65 -27.80 -16.75
N ALA A 318 -13.46 -27.63 -16.14
CA ALA A 318 -13.06 -26.39 -15.50
C ALA A 318 -12.52 -25.34 -16.49
N VAL A 319 -12.06 -25.76 -17.68
CA VAL A 319 -11.42 -24.87 -18.67
C VAL A 319 -12.27 -24.68 -19.95
N GLY A 320 -13.41 -25.35 -20.05
CA GLY A 320 -14.37 -25.24 -21.18
C GLY A 320 -15.52 -24.36 -20.85
#